data_89e138e8053a9a93363f9499eac9d53d
#
_entry.id   89e138e8053a9a93363f9499eac9d53d
#
_cell.length_a   1.000
_cell.length_b   1.000
_cell.length_c   1.000
_cell.angle_alpha   90.00
_cell.angle_beta   90.00
_cell.angle_gamma   90.00
#
_symmetry.space_group_name_H-M   'P 1'
#
loop_
_entity.id
_entity.type
_entity.pdbx_description
1 polymer ?
#
loop_
_entity_poly.entity_id
_entity_poly.type
_entity_poly.pdbx_seq_one_letter_code
_entity_poly.pdbx_strand_id
1 'polypeptide(L)'
;MNSINIRAYEASDYDEICLIHDTARKIELSLASLDDAFLPFSVASKREDFFEYPNIDVAIMDGRIVAFSAYTQEELAWLYVSVDKMRHKIGSAMVERALQKAPEINYIEVLVGNEPAKKLYESFGFTVHSISSGVMPGNESFSVRVYCMTRRS
;
A
#
# COMPACT_ATOMS: atom_id res chain seq x y z
N MET A 1 9.18 19.25 -15.18
CA MET A 1 8.18 18.63 -14.31
C MET A 1 7.97 17.18 -14.68
N ASN A 2 8.14 16.27 -13.75
CA ASN A 2 7.98 14.85 -14.02
C ASN A 2 6.51 14.47 -13.93
N SER A 3 5.98 13.89 -14.99
CA SER A 3 4.60 13.41 -15.01
C SER A 3 4.54 11.96 -14.52
N ILE A 4 3.43 11.63 -13.88
CA ILE A 4 3.16 10.27 -13.40
C ILE A 4 2.13 9.65 -14.34
N ASN A 5 2.44 8.47 -14.86
CA ASN A 5 1.48 7.68 -15.63
C ASN A 5 1.12 6.43 -14.83
N ILE A 6 -0.16 6.17 -14.68
CA ILE A 6 -0.65 5.01 -13.91
C ILE A 6 -1.39 4.08 -14.87
N ARG A 7 -1.03 2.80 -14.82
CA ARG A 7 -1.67 1.77 -15.64
C ARG A 7 -1.80 0.46 -14.87
N ALA A 8 -2.53 -0.47 -15.42
CA ALA A 8 -2.64 -1.79 -14.83
C ALA A 8 -1.29 -2.52 -14.85
N TYR A 9 -1.08 -3.33 -13.84
CA TYR A 9 0.12 -4.17 -13.70
C TYR A 9 0.25 -5.15 -14.86
N GLU A 10 1.48 -5.37 -15.30
CA GLU A 10 1.85 -6.39 -16.28
C GLU A 10 2.92 -7.30 -15.68
N ALA A 11 3.00 -8.55 -16.14
CA ALA A 11 3.96 -9.51 -15.58
C ALA A 11 5.40 -9.02 -15.65
N SER A 12 5.75 -8.21 -16.66
CA SER A 12 7.10 -7.67 -16.81
C SER A 12 7.46 -6.65 -15.72
N ASP A 13 6.48 -6.19 -14.93
CA ASP A 13 6.70 -5.24 -13.82
C ASP A 13 7.16 -5.92 -12.54
N TYR A 14 7.13 -7.25 -12.48
CA TYR A 14 7.28 -7.99 -11.24
C TYR A 14 8.56 -7.65 -10.47
N ASP A 15 9.71 -7.65 -11.15
CA ASP A 15 10.99 -7.42 -10.47
C ASP A 15 11.06 -6.02 -9.86
N GLU A 16 10.50 -5.03 -10.54
CA GLU A 16 10.49 -3.66 -10.05
C GLU A 16 9.57 -3.50 -8.82
N ILE A 17 8.39 -4.12 -8.82
CA ILE A 17 7.51 -4.01 -7.65
C ILE A 17 8.06 -4.79 -6.46
N CYS A 18 8.80 -5.89 -6.69
CA CYS A 18 9.50 -6.58 -5.61
C CYS A 18 10.47 -5.65 -4.90
N LEU A 19 11.28 -4.92 -5.66
CA LEU A 19 12.25 -4.00 -5.09
C LEU A 19 11.56 -2.86 -4.32
N ILE A 20 10.51 -2.30 -4.89
CA ILE A 20 9.74 -1.23 -4.24
C ILE A 20 9.16 -1.73 -2.91
N HIS A 21 8.51 -2.89 -2.93
CA HIS A 21 7.92 -3.46 -1.72
C HIS A 21 8.99 -3.71 -0.66
N ASP A 22 10.08 -4.38 -1.04
CA ASP A 22 11.07 -4.83 -0.07
C ASP A 22 11.75 -3.66 0.63
N THR A 23 12.05 -2.59 -0.10
CA THR A 23 12.67 -1.41 0.51
C THR A 23 11.66 -0.60 1.34
N ALA A 24 10.46 -0.39 0.83
CA ALA A 24 9.44 0.40 1.52
C ALA A 24 8.85 -0.33 2.73
N ARG A 25 8.66 -1.66 2.63
CA ARG A 25 8.11 -2.44 3.73
C ARG A 25 9.03 -2.45 4.94
N LYS A 26 10.34 -2.48 4.72
CA LYS A 26 11.31 -2.41 5.83
C LYS A 26 11.15 -1.12 6.62
N ILE A 27 10.94 -0.01 5.94
CA ILE A 27 10.72 1.28 6.60
C ILE A 27 9.39 1.25 7.36
N GLU A 28 8.35 0.76 6.74
CA GLU A 28 7.02 0.66 7.35
C GLU A 28 7.06 -0.17 8.63
N LEU A 29 7.70 -1.32 8.58
CA LEU A 29 7.82 -2.20 9.74
C LEU A 29 8.67 -1.56 10.85
N SER A 30 9.72 -0.83 10.48
CA SER A 30 10.56 -0.13 11.45
C SER A 30 9.76 0.94 12.20
N LEU A 31 8.88 1.67 11.50
CA LEU A 31 8.01 2.65 12.13
C LEU A 31 7.05 2.02 13.16
N ALA A 32 6.72 0.75 12.98
CA ALA A 32 5.84 0.02 13.88
C ALA A 32 6.60 -0.84 14.89
N SER A 33 7.94 -0.77 14.93
CA SER A 33 8.81 -1.61 15.76
C SER A 33 8.66 -3.10 15.47
N LEU A 34 8.47 -3.44 14.19
CA LEU A 34 8.25 -4.81 13.71
C LEU A 34 9.31 -5.24 12.70
N ASP A 35 10.56 -4.77 12.86
CA ASP A 35 11.62 -5.05 11.89
C ASP A 35 11.81 -6.54 11.60
N ASP A 36 11.65 -7.39 12.60
CA ASP A 36 11.87 -8.84 12.45
C ASP A 36 10.74 -9.54 11.68
N ALA A 37 9.65 -8.83 11.41
CA ALA A 37 8.49 -9.41 10.72
C ALA A 37 8.61 -9.31 9.20
N PHE A 38 9.70 -8.76 8.68
CA PHE A 38 9.85 -8.56 7.24
C PHE A 38 9.82 -9.88 6.47
N LEU A 39 9.01 -9.90 5.40
CA LEU A 39 9.01 -10.95 4.39
C LEU A 39 9.17 -10.29 3.03
N PRO A 40 10.02 -10.84 2.14
CA PRO A 40 10.11 -10.28 0.79
C PRO A 40 8.79 -10.47 0.03
N PHE A 41 8.55 -9.60 -0.94
CA PHE A 41 7.31 -9.64 -1.72
C PHE A 41 7.07 -11.01 -2.38
N SER A 42 8.14 -11.67 -2.81
CA SER A 42 8.03 -13.02 -3.40
C SER A 42 7.37 -14.03 -2.47
N VAL A 43 7.49 -13.83 -1.15
CA VAL A 43 6.86 -14.69 -0.15
C VAL A 43 5.51 -14.11 0.28
N ALA A 44 5.49 -12.83 0.65
CA ALA A 44 4.28 -12.16 1.13
C ALA A 44 3.15 -12.20 0.10
N SER A 45 3.47 -11.96 -1.17
CA SER A 45 2.46 -11.94 -2.22
C SER A 45 1.76 -13.28 -2.40
N LYS A 46 2.49 -14.38 -2.18
CA LYS A 46 1.90 -15.72 -2.27
C LYS A 46 1.04 -16.04 -1.06
N ARG A 47 1.52 -15.68 0.13
CA ARG A 47 0.80 -15.96 1.37
C ARG A 47 -0.50 -15.15 1.49
N GLU A 48 -0.53 -13.97 0.89
CA GLU A 48 -1.67 -13.06 0.96
C GLU A 48 -2.46 -12.99 -0.34
N ASP A 49 -2.18 -13.88 -1.30
CA ASP A 49 -2.90 -13.98 -2.57
C ASP A 49 -2.97 -12.62 -3.31
N PHE A 50 -1.83 -11.92 -3.37
CA PHE A 50 -1.77 -10.59 -3.98
C PHE A 50 -2.33 -10.56 -5.40
N PHE A 51 -2.00 -11.54 -6.23
CA PHE A 51 -2.41 -11.54 -7.63
C PHE A 51 -3.87 -11.93 -7.86
N GLU A 52 -4.60 -12.25 -6.78
CA GLU A 52 -6.04 -12.46 -6.85
C GLU A 52 -6.84 -11.15 -6.72
N TYR A 53 -6.18 -10.03 -6.38
CA TYR A 53 -6.86 -8.74 -6.33
C TYR A 53 -7.38 -8.34 -7.71
N PRO A 54 -8.62 -7.83 -7.81
CA PRO A 54 -9.21 -7.46 -9.11
C PRO A 54 -8.55 -6.24 -9.74
N ASN A 55 -7.90 -5.40 -8.95
CA ASN A 55 -7.23 -4.20 -9.44
C ASN A 55 -5.82 -4.14 -8.88
N ILE A 56 -4.84 -4.13 -9.77
CA ILE A 56 -3.43 -3.93 -9.42
C ILE A 56 -2.90 -2.88 -10.38
N ASP A 57 -2.47 -1.73 -9.85
CA ASP A 57 -1.95 -0.62 -10.64
C ASP A 57 -0.48 -0.38 -10.36
N VAL A 58 0.22 0.17 -11.34
CA VAL A 58 1.59 0.63 -11.19
C VAL A 58 1.69 2.07 -11.67
N ALA A 59 2.57 2.85 -11.04
CA ALA A 59 2.85 4.21 -11.45
C ALA A 59 4.23 4.27 -12.09
N ILE A 60 4.32 5.00 -13.19
CA ILE A 60 5.57 5.15 -13.96
C ILE A 60 5.96 6.63 -13.95
N MET A 61 7.22 6.89 -13.63
CA MET A 61 7.80 8.22 -13.68
C MET A 61 9.20 8.10 -14.30
N ASP A 62 9.49 8.92 -15.33
CA ASP A 62 10.77 8.88 -16.02
C ASP A 62 11.13 7.48 -16.54
N GLY A 63 10.15 6.75 -17.05
CA GLY A 63 10.35 5.42 -17.64
C GLY A 63 10.55 4.29 -16.65
N ARG A 64 10.39 4.56 -15.34
CA ARG A 64 10.59 3.56 -14.28
C ARG A 64 9.32 3.41 -13.46
N ILE A 65 9.08 2.19 -12.98
CA ILE A 65 8.00 1.95 -12.03
C ILE A 65 8.42 2.52 -10.67
N VAL A 66 7.57 3.36 -10.09
CA VAL A 66 7.86 4.06 -8.82
C VAL A 66 6.85 3.76 -7.73
N ALA A 67 5.77 3.05 -8.02
CA ALA A 67 4.77 2.67 -7.02
C ALA A 67 3.87 1.57 -7.54
N PHE A 68 3.20 0.88 -6.62
CA PHE A 68 2.13 -0.05 -6.99
C PHE A 68 1.05 -0.07 -5.91
N SER A 69 -0.15 -0.49 -6.31
CA SER A 69 -1.29 -0.62 -5.40
C SER A 69 -2.13 -1.83 -5.78
N ALA A 70 -2.89 -2.34 -4.83
CA ALA A 70 -3.88 -3.39 -5.08
C ALA A 70 -5.12 -3.08 -4.25
N TYR A 71 -6.29 -3.21 -4.88
CA TYR A 71 -7.53 -2.83 -4.22
C TYR A 71 -8.73 -3.60 -4.79
N THR A 72 -9.78 -3.64 -3.98
CA THR A 72 -11.09 -4.18 -4.36
C THR A 72 -12.05 -3.01 -4.53
N GLN A 73 -13.34 -3.30 -4.71
CA GLN A 73 -14.36 -2.26 -4.75
C GLN A 73 -14.55 -1.56 -3.41
N GLU A 74 -14.09 -2.15 -2.32
CA GLU A 74 -14.36 -1.67 -0.97
C GLU A 74 -13.11 -1.31 -0.17
N GLU A 75 -11.96 -1.87 -0.52
CA GLU A 75 -10.74 -1.72 0.27
C GLU A 75 -9.52 -1.41 -0.58
N LEU A 76 -8.74 -0.42 -0.17
CA LEU A 76 -7.38 -0.22 -0.68
C LEU A 76 -6.44 -1.01 0.23
N ALA A 77 -5.93 -2.14 -0.26
CA ALA A 77 -5.22 -3.12 0.56
C ALA A 77 -3.71 -3.00 0.50
N TRP A 78 -3.14 -2.59 -0.64
CA TRP A 78 -1.69 -2.49 -0.84
C TRP A 78 -1.38 -1.15 -1.51
N LEU A 79 -0.42 -0.42 -0.96
CA LEU A 79 0.13 0.79 -1.58
C LEU A 79 1.57 0.96 -1.11
N TYR A 80 2.49 0.88 -2.05
CA TYR A 80 3.92 1.09 -1.79
C TYR A 80 4.51 2.01 -2.83
N VAL A 81 5.34 2.96 -2.37
CA VAL A 81 6.01 3.95 -3.20
C VAL A 81 7.52 3.76 -3.06
N SER A 82 8.24 3.88 -4.16
CA SER A 82 9.69 3.80 -4.15
C SER A 82 10.27 4.80 -3.15
N VAL A 83 11.22 4.34 -2.33
CA VAL A 83 11.77 5.13 -1.21
C VAL A 83 12.37 6.45 -1.69
N ASP A 84 13.03 6.46 -2.85
CA ASP A 84 13.64 7.66 -3.41
C ASP A 84 12.63 8.63 -4.03
N LYS A 85 11.34 8.26 -4.06
CA LYS A 85 10.27 9.08 -4.65
C LYS A 85 9.16 9.45 -3.66
N MET A 86 9.35 9.19 -2.38
CA MET A 86 8.27 9.34 -1.38
C MET A 86 7.73 10.76 -1.22
N ARG A 87 8.46 11.80 -1.61
CA ARG A 87 8.01 13.19 -1.46
C ARG A 87 7.52 13.82 -2.76
N HIS A 88 7.18 13.00 -3.75
CA HIS A 88 6.74 13.47 -5.07
C HIS A 88 5.24 13.34 -5.27
N LYS A 89 4.46 13.19 -4.20
CA LYS A 89 3.00 13.07 -4.24
C LYS A 89 2.50 11.86 -5.04
N ILE A 90 3.35 10.86 -5.19
CA ILE A 90 2.99 9.64 -5.93
C ILE A 90 1.93 8.85 -5.16
N GLY A 91 2.07 8.76 -3.83
CA GLY A 91 1.07 8.11 -2.99
C GLY A 91 -0.31 8.70 -3.18
N SER A 92 -0.40 10.04 -3.20
CA SER A 92 -1.67 10.73 -3.43
C SER A 92 -2.26 10.40 -4.80
N ALA A 93 -1.42 10.37 -5.83
CA ALA A 93 -1.87 10.02 -7.18
C ALA A 93 -2.41 8.59 -7.24
N MET A 94 -1.77 7.65 -6.52
CA MET A 94 -2.23 6.26 -6.46
C MET A 94 -3.55 6.11 -5.74
N VAL A 95 -3.74 6.81 -4.62
CA VAL A 95 -5.01 6.80 -3.90
C VAL A 95 -6.11 7.41 -4.79
N GLU A 96 -5.83 8.54 -5.41
CA GLU A 96 -6.78 9.19 -6.31
C GLU A 96 -7.21 8.26 -7.45
N ARG A 97 -6.25 7.56 -8.06
CA ARG A 97 -6.53 6.59 -9.12
C ARG A 97 -7.46 5.47 -8.61
N ALA A 98 -7.17 4.91 -7.43
CA ALA A 98 -7.98 3.83 -6.86
C ALA A 98 -9.41 4.32 -6.61
N LEU A 99 -9.56 5.53 -6.05
CA LEU A 99 -10.89 6.09 -5.76
C LEU A 99 -11.66 6.46 -7.02
N GLN A 100 -10.97 6.79 -8.11
CA GLN A 100 -11.63 7.03 -9.41
C GLN A 100 -12.15 5.73 -10.00
N LYS A 101 -11.39 4.64 -9.92
CA LYS A 101 -11.79 3.34 -10.46
C LYS A 101 -12.74 2.58 -9.56
N ALA A 102 -12.60 2.75 -8.26
CA ALA A 102 -13.42 2.08 -7.25
C ALA A 102 -13.91 3.12 -6.23
N PRO A 103 -14.90 3.95 -6.62
CA PRO A 103 -15.36 5.05 -5.75
C PRO A 103 -16.03 4.60 -4.46
N GLU A 104 -16.35 3.32 -4.34
CA GLU A 104 -16.96 2.78 -3.13
C GLU A 104 -15.92 2.30 -2.11
N ILE A 105 -14.62 2.44 -2.38
CA ILE A 105 -13.59 2.15 -1.39
C ILE A 105 -13.86 2.99 -0.14
N ASN A 106 -14.03 2.31 0.99
CA ASN A 106 -14.33 2.96 2.27
C ASN A 106 -13.50 2.41 3.43
N TYR A 107 -12.51 1.55 3.15
CA TYR A 107 -11.74 0.89 4.20
C TYR A 107 -10.27 0.79 3.84
N ILE A 108 -9.40 1.12 4.79
CA ILE A 108 -7.95 0.99 4.68
C ILE A 108 -7.42 0.63 6.06
N GLU A 109 -6.48 -0.33 6.13
CA GLU A 109 -5.77 -0.64 7.37
C GLU A 109 -4.35 -0.08 7.32
N VAL A 110 -3.91 0.51 8.41
CA VAL A 110 -2.58 1.12 8.53
C VAL A 110 -1.94 0.62 9.82
N LEU A 111 -0.71 0.11 9.74
CA LEU A 111 0.01 -0.29 10.96
C LEU A 111 0.13 0.89 11.90
N VAL A 112 -0.17 0.68 13.19
CA VAL A 112 0.04 1.69 14.23
C VAL A 112 1.54 2.01 14.26
N GLY A 113 1.89 3.28 14.15
CA GLY A 113 3.26 3.76 14.00
C GLY A 113 3.55 4.33 12.62
N ASN A 114 2.81 3.90 11.61
CA ASN A 114 2.99 4.44 10.24
C ASN A 114 2.18 5.73 10.08
N GLU A 115 2.61 6.78 10.75
CA GLU A 115 1.92 8.07 10.71
C GLU A 115 1.89 8.73 9.34
N PRO A 116 2.94 8.64 8.52
CA PRO A 116 2.87 9.22 7.16
C PRO A 116 1.73 8.64 6.33
N ALA A 117 1.51 7.32 6.38
CA ALA A 117 0.41 6.69 5.65
C ALA A 117 -0.94 7.13 6.21
N LYS A 118 -1.07 7.18 7.54
CA LYS A 118 -2.29 7.64 8.20
C LYS A 118 -2.66 9.04 7.72
N LYS A 119 -1.68 9.96 7.68
CA LYS A 119 -1.91 11.34 7.21
C LYS A 119 -2.31 11.38 5.74
N LEU A 120 -1.69 10.55 4.91
CA LEU A 120 -2.05 10.48 3.49
C LEU A 120 -3.54 10.14 3.34
N TYR A 121 -4.00 9.10 4.04
CA TYR A 121 -5.39 8.67 3.91
C TYR A 121 -6.36 9.66 4.54
N GLU A 122 -5.95 10.33 5.62
CA GLU A 122 -6.77 11.40 6.21
C GLU A 122 -7.01 12.53 5.20
N SER A 123 -6.03 12.82 4.35
CA SER A 123 -6.19 13.86 3.32
C SER A 123 -7.23 13.51 2.26
N PHE A 124 -7.64 12.24 2.18
CA PHE A 124 -8.70 11.77 1.28
C PHE A 124 -10.03 11.50 2.01
N GLY A 125 -10.14 11.94 3.26
CA GLY A 125 -11.39 11.83 4.01
C GLY A 125 -11.53 10.57 4.86
N PHE A 126 -10.48 9.75 4.93
CA PHE A 126 -10.49 8.59 5.83
C PHE A 126 -10.21 9.05 7.25
N THR A 127 -10.87 8.42 8.22
CA THR A 127 -10.63 8.69 9.65
C THR A 127 -10.48 7.36 10.37
N VAL A 128 -9.77 7.38 11.49
CA VAL A 128 -9.61 6.18 12.32
C VAL A 128 -10.95 5.85 12.97
N HIS A 129 -11.54 4.72 12.59
CA HIS A 129 -12.77 4.21 13.18
C HIS A 129 -12.47 3.41 14.45
N SER A 130 -11.41 2.60 14.41
CA SER A 130 -11.01 1.76 15.53
C SER A 130 -9.55 1.37 15.39
N ILE A 131 -9.00 0.83 16.47
CA ILE A 131 -7.67 0.21 16.47
C ILE A 131 -7.90 -1.28 16.78
N SER A 132 -7.43 -2.15 15.87
CA SER A 132 -7.57 -3.59 16.04
C SER A 132 -6.22 -4.21 16.37
N SER A 133 -6.25 -5.24 17.21
CA SER A 133 -5.08 -6.06 17.52
C SER A 133 -5.34 -7.46 16.97
N GLY A 134 -4.30 -8.07 16.42
CA GLY A 134 -4.42 -9.40 15.84
C GLY A 134 -3.05 -9.91 15.42
N VAL A 135 -3.06 -10.82 14.45
CA VAL A 135 -1.83 -11.36 13.89
C VAL A 135 -1.61 -10.78 12.50
N MET A 136 -0.33 -10.70 12.10
CA MET A 136 0.03 -10.14 10.80
C MET A 136 -0.40 -11.10 9.68
N PRO A 137 -1.18 -10.63 8.71
CA PRO A 137 -1.53 -11.47 7.56
C PRO A 137 -0.28 -12.01 6.88
N GLY A 138 -0.28 -13.31 6.57
CA GLY A 138 0.84 -13.97 5.92
C GLY A 138 2.04 -14.24 6.82
N ASN A 139 2.05 -13.73 8.08
CA ASN A 139 3.15 -13.92 9.02
C ASN A 139 2.62 -13.95 10.45
N GLU A 140 1.79 -14.94 10.72
CA GLU A 140 0.93 -15.02 11.91
C GLU A 140 1.65 -15.18 13.24
N SER A 141 2.95 -15.43 13.25
CA SER A 141 3.73 -15.47 14.50
C SER A 141 3.95 -14.07 15.09
N PHE A 142 3.66 -13.00 14.32
CA PHE A 142 3.80 -11.63 14.80
C PHE A 142 2.46 -11.02 15.13
N SER A 143 2.37 -10.41 16.32
CA SER A 143 1.20 -9.62 16.72
C SER A 143 1.30 -8.22 16.12
N VAL A 144 0.17 -7.68 15.67
CA VAL A 144 0.13 -6.35 15.09
C VAL A 144 -1.04 -5.56 15.66
N ARG A 145 -0.92 -4.23 15.62
CA ARG A 145 -2.03 -3.31 15.85
C ARG A 145 -2.17 -2.44 14.62
N VAL A 146 -3.40 -2.26 14.18
CA VAL A 146 -3.68 -1.46 12.99
C VAL A 146 -4.75 -0.42 13.29
N TYR A 147 -4.60 0.75 12.66
CA TYR A 147 -5.70 1.70 12.55
C TYR A 147 -6.63 1.17 11.47
N CYS A 148 -7.90 0.98 11.81
CA CYS A 148 -8.95 0.67 10.84
C CYS A 148 -9.56 2.00 10.41
N MET A 149 -9.27 2.43 9.20
CA MET A 149 -9.70 3.73 8.70
C MET A 149 -10.86 3.59 7.74
N THR A 150 -11.86 4.44 7.91
CA THR A 150 -13.05 4.44 7.06
C THR A 150 -13.33 5.85 6.55
N ARG A 151 -14.09 5.94 5.47
CA ARG A 151 -14.62 7.22 5.00
C ARG A 151 -16.06 7.05 4.57
N ARG A 152 -16.79 8.15 4.60
CA ARG A 152 -18.15 8.18 4.06
C ARG A 152 -18.08 8.49 2.57
N SER A 153 -18.80 7.73 1.78
CA SER A 153 -18.93 7.97 0.35
C SER A 153 -19.93 9.08 0.07
#